data_f87e6832db56117ddb0256bbc195001d
#
_entry.id   f87e6832db56117ddb0256bbc195001d
#
_cell.length_a   1.000
_cell.length_b   1.000
_cell.length_c   1.000
_cell.angle_alpha   90.00
_cell.angle_beta   90.00
_cell.angle_gamma   90.00
#
_symmetry.space_group_name_H-M   'P 1'
#
loop_
_entity.id
_entity.type
_entity.pdbx_description
1 polymer ?
#
loop_
_entity_poly.entity_id
_entity_poly.type
_entity_poly.pdbx_seq_one_letter_code
_entity_poly.pdbx_strand_id
1 'polypeptide(L)'
;MFENYVLDLLRLGLTVSAVSKHLRISWHVIKDIHKSYLNKHYRNPKLKGVRYIGIDEFSVHKGQTYKTIVVDHETGRIVYVADGRSKESPDKFRKRVKRLKVKIEVVSSDLSAAYISSIQQNAPQAIHVYDRFHVVKIIADAMDKTGRAVYKQTRSLEGRIVIKGNRWLLLKKDKEALDKKYRRRPDNILETNKPLATAYYLYEDIDQVWMQKDKEQALEQLIYWCKQAEDSN
;
A
#
# COMPACT_ATOMS: atom_id res chain seq x y z
N MET A 1 16.01 23.25 27.96
CA MET A 1 15.85 22.05 28.82
C MET A 1 14.44 21.44 28.67
N PHE A 2 13.37 22.21 28.90
CA PHE A 2 11.98 21.73 28.83
C PHE A 2 11.58 21.17 27.45
N GLU A 3 11.87 21.88 26.35
CA GLU A 3 11.54 21.40 24.99
C GLU A 3 12.19 20.06 24.68
N ASN A 4 13.44 19.85 25.10
CA ASN A 4 14.12 18.55 24.89
C ASN A 4 13.41 17.42 25.63
N TYR A 5 12.96 17.66 26.86
CA TYR A 5 12.20 16.67 27.62
C TYR A 5 10.88 16.31 26.95
N VAL A 6 10.14 17.30 26.42
CA VAL A 6 8.95 17.06 25.60
C VAL A 6 9.26 16.19 24.38
N LEU A 7 10.35 16.52 23.66
CA LEU A 7 10.77 15.78 22.48
C LEU A 7 11.19 14.35 22.81
N ASP A 8 11.82 14.11 23.94
CA ASP A 8 12.22 12.77 24.39
C ASP A 8 11.00 11.92 24.73
N LEU A 9 9.99 12.49 25.38
CA LEU A 9 8.71 11.80 25.62
C LEU A 9 8.01 11.40 24.29
N LEU A 10 8.03 12.29 23.31
CA LEU A 10 7.48 12.00 21.97
C LEU A 10 8.29 10.93 21.23
N ARG A 11 9.62 10.91 21.34
CA ARG A 11 10.49 9.87 20.77
C ARG A 11 10.26 8.50 21.39
N LEU A 12 9.86 8.44 22.66
CA LEU A 12 9.43 7.21 23.33
C LEU A 12 8.06 6.69 22.85
N GLY A 13 7.45 7.34 21.86
CA GLY A 13 6.18 6.93 21.26
C GLY A 13 4.93 7.46 21.97
N LEU A 14 5.07 8.36 22.94
CA LEU A 14 3.91 8.98 23.57
C LEU A 14 3.21 9.94 22.60
N THR A 15 1.89 9.91 22.58
CA THR A 15 1.11 10.86 21.76
C THR A 15 1.19 12.28 22.32
N VAL A 16 0.99 13.31 21.47
CA VAL A 16 0.91 14.71 21.91
C VAL A 16 -0.10 14.89 23.05
N SER A 17 -1.25 14.17 22.97
CA SER A 17 -2.26 14.22 24.05
C SER A 17 -1.77 13.58 25.36
N ALA A 18 -1.03 12.48 25.28
CA ALA A 18 -0.48 11.84 26.47
C ALA A 18 0.56 12.71 27.14
N VAL A 19 1.48 13.32 26.36
CA VAL A 19 2.48 14.26 26.87
C VAL A 19 1.83 15.49 27.50
N SER A 20 0.80 16.07 26.82
CA SER A 20 0.02 17.21 27.34
C SER A 20 -0.59 16.89 28.71
N LYS A 21 -1.24 15.75 28.85
CA LYS A 21 -1.83 15.29 30.13
C LYS A 21 -0.77 15.06 31.20
N HIS A 22 0.33 14.37 30.85
CA HIS A 22 1.42 14.04 31.77
C HIS A 22 2.08 15.29 32.34
N LEU A 23 2.37 16.27 31.47
CA LEU A 23 3.04 17.51 31.87
C LEU A 23 2.07 18.61 32.35
N ARG A 24 0.75 18.39 32.26
CA ARG A 24 -0.30 19.39 32.53
C ARG A 24 -0.13 20.70 31.75
N ILE A 25 0.31 20.55 30.49
CA ILE A 25 0.57 21.67 29.57
C ILE A 25 -0.38 21.54 28.38
N SER A 26 -0.76 22.68 27.81
CA SER A 26 -1.66 22.74 26.65
C SER A 26 -1.16 21.87 25.52
N TRP A 27 -2.05 21.12 24.90
CA TRP A 27 -1.80 20.32 23.71
C TRP A 27 -1.16 21.14 22.57
N HIS A 28 -1.58 22.40 22.42
CA HIS A 28 -1.04 23.32 21.41
C HIS A 28 0.45 23.59 21.62
N VAL A 29 0.88 23.81 22.87
CA VAL A 29 2.30 24.04 23.19
C VAL A 29 3.13 22.81 22.84
N ILE A 30 2.69 21.61 23.23
CA ILE A 30 3.40 20.37 22.91
C ILE A 30 3.48 20.16 21.39
N LYS A 31 2.37 20.39 20.68
CA LYS A 31 2.32 20.31 19.22
C LYS A 31 3.29 21.31 18.55
N ASP A 32 3.35 22.55 19.05
CA ASP A 32 4.17 23.59 18.43
C ASP A 32 5.66 23.34 18.67
N ILE A 33 6.05 22.85 19.85
CA ILE A 33 7.43 22.35 20.12
C ILE A 33 7.78 21.25 19.12
N HIS A 34 6.93 20.24 18.96
CA HIS A 34 7.15 19.13 18.02
C HIS A 34 7.24 19.63 16.58
N LYS A 35 6.32 20.49 16.15
CA LYS A 35 6.30 21.08 14.81
C LYS A 35 7.56 21.91 14.52
N SER A 36 8.00 22.70 15.48
CA SER A 36 9.24 23.49 15.38
C SER A 36 10.45 22.59 15.19
N TYR A 37 10.56 21.53 16.00
CA TYR A 37 11.62 20.55 15.87
C TYR A 37 11.62 19.86 14.50
N LEU A 38 10.44 19.38 14.03
CA LEU A 38 10.30 18.74 12.73
C LEU A 38 10.69 19.69 11.59
N ASN A 39 10.23 20.93 11.64
CA ASN A 39 10.57 21.94 10.63
C ASN A 39 12.08 22.21 10.58
N LYS A 40 12.72 22.33 11.74
CA LYS A 40 14.15 22.59 11.83
C LYS A 40 15.00 21.46 11.25
N HIS A 41 14.59 20.19 11.48
CA HIS A 41 15.43 19.04 11.15
C HIS A 41 15.04 18.37 9.82
N TYR A 42 13.77 18.45 9.41
CA TYR A 42 13.21 17.65 8.30
C TYR A 42 12.58 18.47 7.17
N ARG A 43 12.52 19.80 7.28
CA ARG A 43 11.94 20.66 6.23
C ARG A 43 12.61 20.47 4.86
N ASN A 44 13.93 20.26 4.86
CA ASN A 44 14.73 20.09 3.65
C ASN A 44 15.63 18.85 3.76
N PRO A 45 15.07 17.63 3.65
CA PRO A 45 15.85 16.41 3.77
C PRO A 45 16.95 16.36 2.70
N LYS A 46 18.13 15.89 3.05
CA LYS A 46 19.25 15.73 2.10
C LYS A 46 18.92 14.63 1.11
N LEU A 47 19.09 14.90 -0.20
CA LEU A 47 18.88 13.93 -1.29
C LEU A 47 20.18 13.28 -1.77
N LYS A 48 21.33 13.62 -1.19
CA LYS A 48 22.61 13.00 -1.56
C LYS A 48 22.55 11.51 -1.24
N GLY A 49 22.83 10.68 -2.23
CA GLY A 49 22.85 9.22 -2.12
C GLY A 49 21.48 8.54 -2.29
N VAL A 50 20.39 9.27 -2.44
CA VAL A 50 19.07 8.71 -2.71
C VAL A 50 19.03 8.18 -4.13
N ARG A 51 18.77 6.86 -4.31
CA ARG A 51 18.72 6.16 -5.59
C ARG A 51 17.37 5.46 -5.83
N TYR A 52 16.81 4.89 -4.80
CA TYR A 52 15.57 4.11 -4.85
C TYR A 52 14.48 4.82 -4.08
N ILE A 53 13.43 5.23 -4.77
CA ILE A 53 12.34 6.00 -4.15
C ILE A 53 10.99 5.30 -4.32
N GLY A 54 10.13 5.45 -3.32
CA GLY A 54 8.71 5.12 -3.40
C GLY A 54 7.87 6.39 -3.41
N ILE A 55 6.85 6.43 -4.25
CA ILE A 55 5.84 7.49 -4.30
C ILE A 55 4.51 6.87 -3.88
N ASP A 56 3.89 7.41 -2.84
CA ASP A 56 2.63 6.92 -2.31
C ASP A 56 1.75 8.07 -1.81
N GLU A 57 0.50 7.79 -1.54
CA GLU A 57 -0.51 8.73 -1.07
C GLU A 57 -1.13 8.28 0.24
N PHE A 58 -1.38 9.23 1.12
CA PHE A 58 -2.17 8.94 2.31
C PHE A 58 -3.23 10.01 2.55
N SER A 59 -4.35 9.58 3.13
CA SER A 59 -5.42 10.48 3.53
C SER A 59 -5.15 11.06 4.92
N VAL A 60 -5.24 12.38 5.05
CA VAL A 60 -5.00 13.07 6.34
C VAL A 60 -6.27 13.14 7.20
N HIS A 61 -7.44 13.17 6.56
CA HIS A 61 -8.74 13.22 7.23
C HIS A 61 -9.75 12.29 6.56
N LYS A 62 -10.80 11.91 7.27
CA LYS A 62 -12.00 11.32 6.68
C LYS A 62 -12.58 12.31 5.66
N GLY A 63 -12.52 11.95 4.37
CA GLY A 63 -12.86 12.86 3.28
C GLY A 63 -11.61 13.12 2.44
N GLN A 64 -11.64 13.69 1.36
CA GLN A 64 -10.74 13.70 0.23
C GLN A 64 -9.46 14.56 0.39
N THR A 65 -8.91 14.74 1.58
CA THR A 65 -7.65 15.46 1.76
C THR A 65 -6.48 14.48 1.73
N TYR A 66 -5.75 14.47 0.62
CA TYR A 66 -4.61 13.58 0.40
C TYR A 66 -3.30 14.34 0.46
N LYS A 67 -2.25 13.62 0.83
CA LYS A 67 -0.85 14.02 0.72
C LYS A 67 -0.11 13.00 -0.09
N THR A 68 0.75 13.46 -1.00
CA THR A 68 1.73 12.60 -1.70
C THR A 68 3.02 12.60 -0.89
N ILE A 69 3.59 11.43 -0.66
CA ILE A 69 4.90 11.27 -0.03
C ILE A 69 5.89 10.66 -1.01
N VAL A 70 7.16 11.04 -0.83
CA VAL A 70 8.27 10.34 -1.47
C VAL A 70 9.17 9.81 -0.36
N VAL A 71 9.45 8.51 -0.41
CA VAL A 71 10.24 7.77 0.56
C VAL A 71 11.51 7.27 -0.09
N ASP A 72 12.63 7.36 0.60
CA ASP A 72 13.88 6.71 0.25
C ASP A 72 13.83 5.26 0.74
N HIS A 73 13.85 4.28 -0.15
CA HIS A 73 13.73 2.87 0.19
C HIS A 73 14.93 2.30 0.93
N GLU A 74 16.12 2.89 0.76
CA GLU A 74 17.32 2.40 1.46
C GLU A 74 17.32 2.77 2.93
N THR A 75 16.73 3.91 3.29
CA THR A 75 16.76 4.44 4.66
C THR A 75 15.41 4.50 5.33
N GLY A 76 14.31 4.30 4.59
CA GLY A 76 12.93 4.48 5.06
C GLY A 76 12.55 5.94 5.34
N ARG A 77 13.42 6.92 4.99
CA ARG A 77 13.17 8.34 5.26
C ARG A 77 12.20 8.95 4.28
N ILE A 78 11.29 9.75 4.78
CA ILE A 78 10.46 10.64 3.95
C ILE A 78 11.36 11.77 3.44
N VAL A 79 11.54 11.85 2.11
CA VAL A 79 12.37 12.87 1.46
C VAL A 79 11.56 14.01 0.84
N TYR A 80 10.24 13.82 0.73
CA TYR A 80 9.32 14.85 0.27
C TYR A 80 7.89 14.59 0.70
N VAL A 81 7.14 15.65 0.93
CA VAL A 81 5.68 15.62 1.17
C VAL A 81 5.05 16.76 0.39
N ALA A 82 3.97 16.48 -0.32
CA ALA A 82 3.16 17.47 -1.02
C ALA A 82 1.68 17.36 -0.66
N ASP A 83 0.96 18.44 -0.92
CA ASP A 83 -0.50 18.45 -0.88
C ASP A 83 -1.07 17.83 -2.15
N GLY A 84 -2.19 17.11 -2.00
CA GLY A 84 -2.90 16.50 -3.11
C GLY A 84 -2.38 15.12 -3.53
N ARG A 85 -3.00 14.60 -4.60
CA ARG A 85 -2.70 13.31 -5.23
C ARG A 85 -2.65 13.39 -6.75
N SER A 86 -2.39 14.56 -7.30
CA SER A 86 -2.28 14.74 -8.75
C SER A 86 -0.87 14.41 -9.23
N LYS A 87 -0.72 14.20 -10.55
CA LYS A 87 0.57 13.97 -11.19
C LYS A 87 1.57 15.11 -10.96
N GLU A 88 1.08 16.31 -10.64
CA GLU A 88 1.87 17.51 -10.35
C GLU A 88 2.34 17.57 -8.89
N SER A 89 1.72 16.82 -7.98
CA SER A 89 2.07 16.83 -6.56
C SER A 89 3.57 16.64 -6.31
N PRO A 90 4.30 15.74 -6.99
CA PRO A 90 5.74 15.59 -6.84
C PRO A 90 6.61 16.57 -7.66
N ASP A 91 6.05 17.56 -8.37
CA ASP A 91 6.81 18.46 -9.27
C ASP A 91 7.96 19.21 -8.57
N LYS A 92 7.71 19.73 -7.38
CA LYS A 92 8.76 20.43 -6.61
C LYS A 92 9.90 19.48 -6.24
N PHE A 93 9.59 18.22 -5.94
CA PHE A 93 10.59 17.19 -5.70
C PHE A 93 11.39 16.91 -6.97
N ARG A 94 10.73 16.71 -8.11
CA ARG A 94 11.37 16.48 -9.42
C ARG A 94 12.33 17.62 -9.80
N LYS A 95 11.87 18.87 -9.67
CA LYS A 95 12.72 20.06 -9.89
C LYS A 95 13.94 20.06 -8.98
N ARG A 96 13.78 19.63 -7.73
CA ARG A 96 14.89 19.54 -6.77
C ARG A 96 15.85 18.42 -7.11
N VAL A 97 15.37 17.23 -7.50
CA VAL A 97 16.20 16.09 -7.98
C VAL A 97 17.02 16.53 -9.19
N LYS A 98 16.39 17.18 -10.19
CA LYS A 98 17.08 17.69 -11.40
C LYS A 98 18.12 18.74 -11.05
N ARG A 99 17.80 19.72 -10.21
CA ARG A 99 18.75 20.78 -9.79
C ARG A 99 19.96 20.22 -9.05
N LEU A 100 19.76 19.21 -8.21
CA LEU A 100 20.84 18.58 -7.42
C LEU A 100 21.55 17.46 -8.19
N LYS A 101 21.15 17.20 -9.43
CA LYS A 101 21.70 16.12 -10.28
C LYS A 101 21.67 14.76 -9.58
N VAL A 102 20.63 14.49 -8.79
CA VAL A 102 20.46 13.20 -8.11
C VAL A 102 20.01 12.16 -9.15
N LYS A 103 20.72 11.04 -9.22
CA LYS A 103 20.39 9.94 -10.14
C LYS A 103 19.44 8.98 -9.43
N ILE A 104 18.18 9.03 -9.79
CA ILE A 104 17.19 8.03 -9.35
C ILE A 104 17.28 6.84 -10.29
N GLU A 105 17.47 5.66 -9.72
CA GLU A 105 17.64 4.39 -10.44
C GLU A 105 16.34 3.57 -10.46
N VAL A 106 15.58 3.61 -9.36
CA VAL A 106 14.31 2.89 -9.24
C VAL A 106 13.26 3.81 -8.64
N VAL A 107 12.04 3.75 -9.20
CA VAL A 107 10.86 4.41 -8.66
C VAL A 107 9.76 3.37 -8.46
N SER A 108 9.30 3.17 -7.24
CA SER A 108 8.08 2.41 -6.98
C SER A 108 6.88 3.34 -6.85
N SER A 109 5.74 2.91 -7.37
CA SER A 109 4.46 3.61 -7.18
C SER A 109 3.29 2.64 -7.28
N ASP A 110 2.09 3.15 -6.98
CA ASP A 110 0.85 2.46 -7.32
C ASP A 110 0.67 2.34 -8.85
N LEU A 111 -0.39 1.65 -9.26
CA LEU A 111 -0.77 1.43 -10.67
C LEU A 111 -1.52 2.62 -11.29
N SER A 112 -1.44 3.81 -10.70
CA SER A 112 -2.09 5.01 -11.22
C SER A 112 -1.48 5.42 -12.57
N ALA A 113 -2.30 5.55 -13.61
CA ALA A 113 -1.88 6.01 -14.92
C ALA A 113 -1.18 7.39 -14.87
N ALA A 114 -1.59 8.24 -13.90
CA ALA A 114 -0.99 9.55 -13.67
C ALA A 114 0.47 9.45 -13.22
N TYR A 115 0.78 8.54 -12.28
CA TYR A 115 2.16 8.33 -11.84
C TYR A 115 2.99 7.62 -12.88
N ILE A 116 2.44 6.61 -13.57
CA ILE A 116 3.13 5.90 -14.67
C ILE A 116 3.59 6.92 -15.73
N SER A 117 2.66 7.73 -16.25
CA SER A 117 2.98 8.78 -17.25
C SER A 117 4.01 9.78 -16.71
N SER A 118 3.85 10.20 -15.45
CA SER A 118 4.76 11.15 -14.81
C SER A 118 6.17 10.61 -14.65
N ILE A 119 6.33 9.34 -14.25
CA ILE A 119 7.64 8.69 -14.09
C ILE A 119 8.31 8.53 -15.45
N GLN A 120 7.57 8.05 -16.47
CA GLN A 120 8.08 7.91 -17.83
C GLN A 120 8.59 9.24 -18.42
N GLN A 121 7.89 10.34 -18.16
CA GLN A 121 8.28 11.67 -18.65
C GLN A 121 9.46 12.29 -17.89
N ASN A 122 9.57 12.05 -16.57
CA ASN A 122 10.50 12.80 -15.72
C ASN A 122 11.71 11.97 -15.22
N ALA A 123 11.63 10.66 -15.32
CA ALA A 123 12.70 9.75 -14.94
C ALA A 123 12.75 8.52 -15.89
N PRO A 124 12.84 8.73 -17.24
CA PRO A 124 12.76 7.64 -18.22
C PRO A 124 13.89 6.63 -18.08
N GLN A 125 14.99 6.99 -17.43
CA GLN A 125 16.13 6.12 -17.16
C GLN A 125 15.93 5.24 -15.92
N ALA A 126 14.94 5.55 -15.06
CA ALA A 126 14.68 4.80 -13.84
C ALA A 126 13.83 3.55 -14.14
N ILE A 127 14.13 2.47 -13.44
CA ILE A 127 13.27 1.29 -13.47
C ILE A 127 12.01 1.61 -12.66
N HIS A 128 10.86 1.50 -13.30
CA HIS A 128 9.57 1.66 -12.63
C HIS A 128 9.11 0.30 -12.07
N VAL A 129 8.83 0.26 -10.78
CA VAL A 129 8.35 -0.93 -10.07
C VAL A 129 6.96 -0.65 -9.51
N TYR A 130 6.01 -1.54 -9.77
CA TYR A 130 4.68 -1.44 -9.19
C TYR A 130 4.66 -1.98 -7.76
N ASP A 131 3.95 -1.29 -6.87
CA ASP A 131 3.76 -1.76 -5.50
C ASP A 131 2.91 -3.04 -5.50
N ARG A 132 3.49 -4.11 -4.96
CA ARG A 132 2.85 -5.42 -4.80
C ARG A 132 1.48 -5.33 -4.13
N PHE A 133 1.34 -4.48 -3.10
CA PHE A 133 0.08 -4.33 -2.38
C PHE A 133 -1.04 -3.90 -3.31
N HIS A 134 -0.78 -2.93 -4.20
CA HIS A 134 -1.78 -2.42 -5.15
C HIS A 134 -2.12 -3.45 -6.24
N VAL A 135 -1.15 -4.25 -6.69
CA VAL A 135 -1.40 -5.36 -7.62
C VAL A 135 -2.31 -6.41 -6.98
N VAL A 136 -1.95 -6.88 -5.78
CA VAL A 136 -2.74 -7.88 -5.04
C VAL A 136 -4.14 -7.35 -4.72
N LYS A 137 -4.27 -6.06 -4.41
CA LYS A 137 -5.57 -5.43 -4.15
C LYS A 137 -6.51 -5.48 -5.36
N ILE A 138 -6.00 -5.24 -6.59
CA ILE A 138 -6.80 -5.34 -7.81
C ILE A 138 -7.37 -6.76 -7.97
N ILE A 139 -6.55 -7.77 -7.73
CA ILE A 139 -6.96 -9.18 -7.84
C ILE A 139 -7.96 -9.53 -6.72
N ALA A 140 -7.72 -9.06 -5.50
CA ALA A 140 -8.67 -9.22 -4.40
C ALA A 140 -10.03 -8.56 -4.69
N ASP A 141 -10.02 -7.37 -5.30
CA ASP A 141 -11.24 -6.67 -5.71
C ASP A 141 -11.99 -7.43 -6.82
N ALA A 142 -11.28 -8.07 -7.76
CA ALA A 142 -11.88 -8.93 -8.78
C ALA A 142 -12.52 -10.17 -8.15
N MET A 143 -11.81 -10.84 -7.25
CA MET A 143 -12.35 -11.97 -6.50
C MET A 143 -13.61 -11.58 -5.69
N ASP A 144 -13.60 -10.43 -5.02
CA ASP A 144 -14.75 -9.92 -4.28
C ASP A 144 -15.95 -9.61 -5.19
N LYS A 145 -15.69 -9.08 -6.40
CA LYS A 145 -16.75 -8.88 -7.42
C LYS A 145 -17.37 -10.20 -7.86
N THR A 146 -16.56 -11.22 -8.10
CA THR A 146 -17.01 -12.58 -8.42
C THR A 146 -17.89 -13.12 -7.30
N GLY A 147 -17.45 -13.03 -6.04
CA GLY A 147 -18.25 -13.45 -4.88
C GLY A 147 -19.61 -12.74 -4.79
N ARG A 148 -19.66 -11.44 -5.10
CA ARG A 148 -20.93 -10.67 -5.15
C ARG A 148 -21.84 -11.11 -6.31
N ALA A 149 -21.26 -11.43 -7.46
CA ALA A 149 -22.02 -11.91 -8.62
C ALA A 149 -22.64 -13.27 -8.32
N VAL A 150 -21.87 -14.20 -7.79
CA VAL A 150 -22.34 -15.52 -7.36
C VAL A 150 -23.44 -15.40 -6.30
N TYR A 151 -23.27 -14.54 -5.31
CA TYR A 151 -24.30 -14.28 -4.29
C TYR A 151 -25.62 -13.82 -4.93
N LYS A 152 -25.58 -12.92 -5.90
CA LYS A 152 -26.79 -12.43 -6.61
C LYS A 152 -27.48 -13.51 -7.43
N GLN A 153 -26.72 -14.41 -8.06
CA GLN A 153 -27.23 -15.51 -8.88
C GLN A 153 -27.78 -16.68 -8.04
N THR A 154 -27.28 -16.83 -6.81
CA THR A 154 -27.70 -17.91 -5.90
C THR A 154 -29.15 -17.68 -5.45
N ARG A 155 -30.04 -18.63 -5.77
CA ARG A 155 -31.48 -18.55 -5.44
C ARG A 155 -31.80 -19.02 -4.01
N SER A 156 -31.08 -20.03 -3.51
CA SER A 156 -31.31 -20.59 -2.18
C SER A 156 -30.86 -19.63 -1.06
N LEU A 157 -31.66 -19.51 -0.02
CA LEU A 157 -31.37 -18.70 1.15
C LEU A 157 -30.12 -19.23 1.87
N GLU A 158 -30.00 -20.54 2.02
CA GLU A 158 -28.85 -21.22 2.63
C GLU A 158 -27.55 -20.90 1.88
N GLY A 159 -27.54 -21.03 0.54
CA GLY A 159 -26.37 -20.69 -0.28
C GLY A 159 -25.96 -19.22 -0.12
N ARG A 160 -26.90 -18.29 -0.07
CA ARG A 160 -26.61 -16.87 0.18
C ARG A 160 -25.99 -16.62 1.55
N ILE A 161 -26.49 -17.27 2.61
CA ILE A 161 -25.95 -17.15 3.96
C ILE A 161 -24.50 -17.67 3.98
N VAL A 162 -24.24 -18.81 3.33
CA VAL A 162 -22.93 -19.43 3.25
C VAL A 162 -21.93 -18.51 2.52
N ILE A 163 -22.28 -17.99 1.34
CA ILE A 163 -21.42 -17.09 0.56
C ILE A 163 -21.12 -15.80 1.34
N LYS A 164 -22.14 -15.15 1.90
CA LYS A 164 -21.98 -13.91 2.68
C LYS A 164 -21.14 -14.12 3.93
N GLY A 165 -21.33 -15.23 4.63
CA GLY A 165 -20.62 -15.53 5.87
C GLY A 165 -19.14 -15.88 5.68
N ASN A 166 -18.73 -16.26 4.47
CA ASN A 166 -17.36 -16.67 4.18
C ASN A 166 -16.58 -15.69 3.29
N ARG A 167 -17.19 -14.61 2.84
CA ARG A 167 -16.57 -13.62 1.94
C ARG A 167 -15.22 -13.10 2.47
N TRP A 168 -15.15 -12.74 3.74
CA TRP A 168 -13.91 -12.25 4.34
C TRP A 168 -12.86 -13.35 4.56
N LEU A 169 -13.30 -14.61 4.75
CA LEU A 169 -12.41 -15.75 4.88
C LEU A 169 -11.68 -16.04 3.57
N LEU A 170 -12.38 -15.92 2.44
CA LEU A 170 -11.79 -16.09 1.11
C LEU A 170 -10.78 -14.99 0.74
N LEU A 171 -10.90 -13.80 1.33
CA LEU A 171 -9.95 -12.70 1.13
C LEU A 171 -8.73 -12.74 2.06
N LYS A 172 -8.73 -13.63 3.05
CA LYS A 172 -7.58 -13.84 3.94
C LYS A 172 -6.61 -14.85 3.33
N LYS A 173 -5.39 -14.42 3.06
CA LYS A 173 -4.32 -15.29 2.54
C LYS A 173 -3.72 -16.21 3.61
N ASP A 174 -3.64 -15.76 4.86
CA ASP A 174 -3.12 -16.57 5.97
C ASP A 174 -4.23 -17.41 6.62
N LYS A 175 -4.43 -18.63 6.08
CA LYS A 175 -5.39 -19.60 6.64
C LYS A 175 -4.90 -20.25 7.91
N GLU A 176 -3.58 -20.28 8.16
CA GLU A 176 -3.02 -20.90 9.36
C GLU A 176 -3.32 -20.09 10.61
N ALA A 177 -3.44 -18.77 10.46
CA ALA A 177 -3.90 -17.85 11.51
C ALA A 177 -5.40 -17.98 11.82
N LEU A 178 -6.17 -18.79 11.05
CA LEU A 178 -7.59 -19.01 11.32
C LEU A 178 -7.78 -20.18 12.29
N ASP A 179 -8.71 -19.99 13.24
CA ASP A 179 -9.18 -21.10 14.10
C ASP A 179 -9.63 -22.28 13.24
N LYS A 180 -9.37 -23.53 13.73
CA LYS A 180 -9.76 -24.78 13.07
C LYS A 180 -11.23 -24.81 12.61
N LYS A 181 -12.12 -24.12 13.33
CA LYS A 181 -13.54 -23.98 13.02
C LYS A 181 -13.80 -23.20 11.71
N TYR A 182 -12.90 -22.27 11.35
CA TYR A 182 -13.06 -21.42 10.17
C TYR A 182 -12.27 -21.92 8.95
N ARG A 183 -11.31 -22.82 9.10
CA ARG A 183 -10.49 -23.38 8.02
C ARG A 183 -11.31 -24.23 7.03
N ARG A 184 -12.29 -25.01 7.52
CA ARG A 184 -13.11 -25.91 6.68
C ARG A 184 -14.26 -25.24 5.96
N ARG A 185 -14.66 -24.03 6.34
CA ARG A 185 -15.81 -23.32 5.74
C ARG A 185 -15.58 -22.87 4.31
N PRO A 186 -14.40 -22.33 3.92
CA PRO A 186 -14.13 -21.98 2.53
C PRO A 186 -14.18 -23.18 1.59
N ASP A 187 -13.64 -24.34 2.02
CA ASP A 187 -13.53 -25.53 1.16
C ASP A 187 -14.90 -26.00 0.65
N ASN A 188 -15.90 -26.06 1.49
CA ASN A 188 -17.27 -26.47 1.11
C ASN A 188 -17.90 -25.53 0.04
N ILE A 189 -17.56 -24.23 0.04
CA ILE A 189 -18.05 -23.28 -0.96
C ILE A 189 -17.30 -23.43 -2.27
N LEU A 190 -16.01 -23.63 -2.21
CA LEU A 190 -15.16 -23.81 -3.38
C LEU A 190 -15.50 -25.10 -4.13
N GLU A 191 -15.82 -26.19 -3.42
CA GLU A 191 -16.31 -27.45 -4.01
C GLU A 191 -17.64 -27.30 -4.74
N THR A 192 -18.53 -26.45 -4.25
CA THR A 192 -19.88 -26.29 -4.80
C THR A 192 -20.02 -25.17 -5.82
N ASN A 193 -19.01 -24.28 -5.94
CA ASN A 193 -19.10 -23.10 -6.80
C ASN A 193 -17.84 -22.88 -7.63
N LYS A 194 -17.83 -23.44 -8.84
CA LYS A 194 -16.69 -23.38 -9.76
C LYS A 194 -16.16 -21.95 -10.05
N PRO A 195 -16.99 -20.95 -10.41
CA PRO A 195 -16.48 -19.59 -10.65
C PRO A 195 -15.78 -18.98 -9.43
N LEU A 196 -16.32 -19.20 -8.23
CA LEU A 196 -15.73 -18.69 -7.00
C LEU A 196 -14.42 -19.41 -6.66
N ALA A 197 -14.37 -20.72 -6.88
CA ALA A 197 -13.16 -21.52 -6.72
C ALA A 197 -12.04 -21.05 -7.64
N THR A 198 -12.35 -20.84 -8.92
CA THR A 198 -11.37 -20.35 -9.90
C THR A 198 -10.81 -18.98 -9.50
N ALA A 199 -11.68 -18.02 -9.17
CA ALA A 199 -11.24 -16.69 -8.72
C ALA A 199 -10.41 -16.76 -7.43
N TYR A 200 -10.76 -17.66 -6.51
CA TYR A 200 -10.02 -17.87 -5.28
C TYR A 200 -8.62 -18.44 -5.52
N TYR A 201 -8.49 -19.47 -6.33
CA TYR A 201 -7.18 -20.06 -6.64
C TYR A 201 -6.29 -19.07 -7.39
N LEU A 202 -6.82 -18.32 -8.35
CA LEU A 202 -6.08 -17.25 -9.02
C LEU A 202 -5.58 -16.17 -8.03
N TYR A 203 -6.38 -15.83 -7.03
CA TYR A 203 -5.98 -14.89 -5.98
C TYR A 203 -4.88 -15.45 -5.07
N GLU A 204 -4.88 -16.75 -4.78
CA GLU A 204 -3.83 -17.40 -4.00
C GLU A 204 -2.54 -17.55 -4.84
N ASP A 205 -2.67 -17.98 -6.09
CA ASP A 205 -1.54 -18.36 -6.95
C ASP A 205 -0.69 -17.16 -7.38
N ILE A 206 -1.23 -15.95 -7.42
CA ILE A 206 -0.42 -14.76 -7.77
C ILE A 206 0.79 -14.60 -6.84
N ASP A 207 0.73 -15.08 -5.60
CA ASP A 207 1.85 -14.99 -4.67
C ASP A 207 3.06 -15.79 -5.14
N GLN A 208 2.86 -16.83 -5.94
CA GLN A 208 3.95 -17.63 -6.52
C GLN A 208 4.91 -16.78 -7.37
N VAL A 209 4.41 -15.72 -8.03
CA VAL A 209 5.25 -14.79 -8.79
C VAL A 209 6.32 -14.14 -7.91
N TRP A 210 5.96 -13.74 -6.69
CA TRP A 210 6.89 -13.07 -5.77
C TRP A 210 7.77 -14.05 -4.96
N MET A 211 7.45 -15.33 -4.99
CA MET A 211 8.25 -16.38 -4.34
C MET A 211 9.41 -16.88 -5.24
N GLN A 212 9.44 -16.49 -6.52
CA GLN A 212 10.49 -16.90 -7.43
C GLN A 212 11.84 -16.28 -7.05
N LYS A 213 12.92 -17.00 -7.32
CA LYS A 213 14.28 -16.60 -6.93
C LYS A 213 14.88 -15.55 -7.85
N ASP A 214 14.48 -15.53 -9.10
CA ASP A 214 14.99 -14.61 -10.11
C ASP A 214 13.86 -14.02 -10.97
N LYS A 215 14.22 -13.01 -11.77
CA LYS A 215 13.29 -12.25 -12.59
C LYS A 215 12.72 -13.08 -13.74
N GLU A 216 13.48 -14.00 -14.30
CA GLU A 216 13.07 -14.81 -15.44
C GLU A 216 11.99 -15.81 -15.02
N GLN A 217 12.22 -16.53 -13.93
CA GLN A 217 11.23 -17.43 -13.34
C GLN A 217 9.98 -16.67 -12.90
N ALA A 218 10.12 -15.47 -12.30
CA ALA A 218 8.99 -14.65 -11.93
C ALA A 218 8.17 -14.22 -13.15
N LEU A 219 8.82 -13.89 -14.27
CA LEU A 219 8.13 -13.55 -15.52
C LEU A 219 7.38 -14.74 -16.12
N GLU A 220 8.00 -15.92 -16.16
CA GLU A 220 7.34 -17.14 -16.61
C GLU A 220 6.11 -17.47 -15.77
N GLN A 221 6.24 -17.40 -14.46
CA GLN A 221 5.12 -17.61 -13.54
C GLN A 221 4.00 -16.58 -13.73
N LEU A 222 4.34 -15.30 -13.97
CA LEU A 222 3.36 -14.26 -14.26
C LEU A 222 2.63 -14.50 -15.57
N ILE A 223 3.35 -14.90 -16.64
CA ILE A 223 2.75 -15.25 -17.93
C ILE A 223 1.81 -16.44 -17.78
N TYR A 224 2.24 -17.48 -17.06
CA TYR A 224 1.40 -18.63 -16.76
C TYR A 224 0.12 -18.22 -16.03
N TRP A 225 0.23 -17.39 -14.97
CA TRP A 225 -0.90 -16.88 -14.21
C TRP A 225 -1.87 -16.07 -15.09
N CYS A 226 -1.36 -15.21 -15.97
CA CYS A 226 -2.18 -14.42 -16.89
C CYS A 226 -3.00 -15.33 -17.83
N LYS A 227 -2.40 -16.38 -18.38
CA LYS A 227 -3.12 -17.36 -19.23
C LYS A 227 -4.24 -18.06 -18.46
N GLN A 228 -3.97 -18.49 -17.23
CA GLN A 228 -4.99 -19.10 -16.38
C GLN A 228 -6.16 -18.13 -16.09
N ALA A 229 -5.85 -16.86 -15.88
CA ALA A 229 -6.87 -15.83 -15.65
C ALA A 229 -7.70 -15.54 -16.92
N GLU A 230 -7.08 -15.51 -18.11
CA GLU A 230 -7.76 -15.35 -19.40
C GLU A 230 -8.67 -16.53 -19.72
N ASP A 231 -8.21 -17.76 -19.51
CA ASP A 231 -8.95 -19.00 -19.75
C ASP A 231 -10.12 -19.20 -18.76
N SER A 232 -10.18 -18.40 -17.71
CA SER A 232 -11.21 -18.48 -16.66
C SER A 232 -12.48 -17.68 -16.95
N ASN A 233 -12.52 -16.90 -18.03
CA ASN A 233 -13.66 -16.05 -18.40
C ASN A 233 -14.77 -16.79 -19.15
#